data_ffd63dd5f1128b5c19efcd95356f579b
#
_entry.id   ffd63dd5f1128b5c19efcd95356f579b
#
_cell.length_a   1.000
_cell.length_b   1.000
_cell.length_c   1.000
_cell.angle_alpha   90.00
_cell.angle_beta   90.00
_cell.angle_gamma   90.00
#
_symmetry.space_group_name_H-M   'P 1'
#
loop_
_entity.id
_entity.type
_entity.pdbx_description
1 polymer ?
#
loop_
_entity_poly.entity_id
_entity_poly.type
_entity_poly.pdbx_seq_one_letter_code
_entity_poly.pdbx_strand_id
1 'polypeptide(L)'
;MTLKHINATEAKKLVDAGALLIDVREAHEHAGENIPGARNEPLSRIAGADLGAASAVVFHCKSGARTRMNAQALSGCTDADVYILDGGIDAWKAAGFPVKRG
;
A
#
# COMPACT_ATOMS: atom_id res chain seq x y z
N MET A 1 -17.33 5.66 -1.02
CA MET A 1 -15.91 5.30 -1.20
C MET A 1 -15.04 6.46 -0.80
N THR A 2 -13.99 6.19 -0.05
CA THR A 2 -13.10 7.22 0.49
C THR A 2 -11.71 7.02 -0.09
N LEU A 3 -11.10 8.13 -0.51
CA LEU A 3 -9.68 8.15 -0.88
C LEU A 3 -9.00 9.15 0.04
N LYS A 4 -8.07 8.68 0.86
CA LYS A 4 -7.34 9.51 1.80
C LYS A 4 -5.84 9.25 1.74
N HIS A 5 -5.07 10.30 1.91
CA HIS A 5 -3.61 10.20 2.11
C HIS A 5 -3.36 10.15 3.61
N ILE A 6 -2.60 9.16 4.06
CA ILE A 6 -2.35 8.93 5.49
C ILE A 6 -0.86 8.79 5.75
N ASN A 7 -0.45 9.03 7.00
CA ASN A 7 0.94 8.83 7.40
C ASN A 7 1.18 7.38 7.83
N ALA A 8 2.44 7.05 8.14
CA ALA A 8 2.82 5.68 8.50
C ALA A 8 2.14 5.20 9.78
N THR A 9 1.97 6.08 10.77
CA THR A 9 1.30 5.72 12.02
C THR A 9 -0.16 5.36 11.80
N GLU A 10 -0.86 6.14 10.99
CA GLU A 10 -2.26 5.86 10.61
C GLU A 10 -2.36 4.57 9.81
N ALA A 11 -1.43 4.36 8.88
CA ALA A 11 -1.40 3.14 8.07
C ALA A 11 -1.19 1.91 8.95
N LYS A 12 -0.29 1.99 9.93
CA LYS A 12 -0.02 0.88 10.86
C LYS A 12 -1.28 0.50 11.62
N LYS A 13 -2.03 1.49 12.10
CA LYS A 13 -3.30 1.24 12.81
C LYS A 13 -4.32 0.54 11.92
N LEU A 14 -4.46 0.99 10.68
CA LEU A 14 -5.40 0.38 9.74
C LEU A 14 -5.02 -1.08 9.43
N VAL A 15 -3.74 -1.32 9.17
CA VAL A 15 -3.24 -2.66 8.84
C VAL A 15 -3.43 -3.59 10.05
N ASP A 16 -3.13 -3.12 11.25
CA ASP A 16 -3.33 -3.90 12.48
C ASP A 16 -4.80 -4.20 12.72
N ALA A 17 -5.69 -3.35 12.24
CA ALA A 17 -7.14 -3.55 12.34
C ALA A 17 -7.71 -4.42 11.20
N GLY A 18 -6.88 -4.91 10.29
CA GLY A 18 -7.29 -5.84 9.25
C GLY A 18 -7.36 -5.26 7.84
N ALA A 19 -6.96 -4.01 7.62
CA ALA A 19 -6.90 -3.45 6.27
C ALA A 19 -5.91 -4.23 5.41
N LEU A 20 -6.24 -4.39 4.13
CA LEU A 20 -5.36 -5.03 3.16
C LEU A 20 -4.25 -4.04 2.78
N LEU A 21 -3.00 -4.46 2.91
CA LEU A 21 -1.85 -3.64 2.54
C LEU A 21 -1.30 -4.11 1.20
N ILE A 22 -1.25 -3.23 0.22
CA ILE A 22 -0.80 -3.53 -1.14
C ILE A 22 0.45 -2.73 -1.47
N ASP A 23 1.52 -3.44 -1.85
CA ASP A 23 2.75 -2.86 -2.37
C ASP A 23 2.63 -2.80 -3.89
N VAL A 24 2.59 -1.59 -4.46
CA VAL A 24 2.45 -1.41 -5.90
C VAL A 24 3.78 -1.30 -6.63
N ARG A 25 4.90 -1.51 -5.92
CA ARG A 25 6.23 -1.53 -6.53
C ARG A 25 6.40 -2.78 -7.39
N GLU A 26 7.49 -2.81 -8.17
CA GLU A 26 7.79 -3.99 -8.97
C GLU A 26 8.17 -5.18 -8.08
N ALA A 27 8.00 -6.40 -8.62
CA ALA A 27 8.22 -7.62 -7.85
C ALA A 27 9.63 -7.71 -7.27
N HIS A 28 10.65 -7.26 -8.00
CA HIS A 28 12.03 -7.30 -7.51
C HIS A 28 12.25 -6.35 -6.34
N GLU A 29 11.58 -5.22 -6.31
CA GLU A 29 11.65 -4.28 -5.19
C GLU A 29 11.03 -4.91 -3.92
N HIS A 30 9.86 -5.52 -4.08
CA HIS A 30 9.16 -6.21 -2.99
C HIS A 30 9.99 -7.39 -2.47
N ALA A 31 10.61 -8.15 -3.35
CA ALA A 31 11.45 -9.27 -2.96
C ALA A 31 12.68 -8.83 -2.16
N GLY A 32 13.24 -7.67 -2.49
CA GLY A 32 14.41 -7.14 -1.79
C GLY A 32 14.10 -6.61 -0.39
N GLU A 33 12.99 -5.92 -0.24
CA GLU A 33 12.56 -5.38 1.04
C GLU A 33 11.05 -5.13 0.98
N ASN A 34 10.33 -5.56 2.00
CA ASN A 34 8.88 -5.40 2.04
C ASN A 34 8.37 -5.19 3.46
N ILE A 35 7.14 -4.71 3.56
CA ILE A 35 6.42 -4.63 4.83
C ILE A 35 5.79 -6.00 5.08
N PRO A 36 6.05 -6.64 6.25
CA PRO A 36 5.44 -7.94 6.54
C PRO A 36 3.92 -7.89 6.39
N GLY A 37 3.37 -8.87 5.68
CA GLY A 37 1.94 -8.95 5.41
C GLY A 37 1.48 -8.16 4.18
N ALA A 38 2.34 -7.34 3.57
CA ALA A 38 1.99 -6.62 2.36
C ALA A 38 1.91 -7.59 1.17
N ARG A 39 0.86 -7.43 0.37
CA ARG A 39 0.70 -8.17 -0.87
C ARG A 39 1.28 -7.34 -2.00
N ASN A 40 2.07 -7.96 -2.87
CA ASN A 40 2.67 -7.25 -4.01
C ASN A 40 1.76 -7.34 -5.23
N GLU A 41 1.26 -6.19 -5.66
CA GLU A 41 0.49 -6.06 -6.91
C GLU A 41 1.06 -4.88 -7.67
N PRO A 42 2.03 -5.09 -8.55
CA PRO A 42 2.66 -4.00 -9.30
C PRO A 42 1.66 -3.16 -10.07
N LEU A 43 1.93 -1.85 -10.17
CA LEU A 43 1.07 -0.92 -10.91
C LEU A 43 0.73 -1.41 -12.31
N SER A 44 1.67 -2.09 -12.97
CA SER A 44 1.46 -2.62 -14.32
C SER A 44 0.37 -3.69 -14.38
N ARG A 45 0.00 -4.30 -13.25
CA ARG A 45 -0.98 -5.39 -13.20
C ARG A 45 -2.12 -5.14 -12.20
N ILE A 46 -2.11 -3.99 -11.52
CA ILE A 46 -3.06 -3.74 -10.43
C ILE A 46 -4.52 -3.75 -10.92
N ALA A 47 -4.77 -3.29 -12.14
CA ALA A 47 -6.14 -3.20 -12.67
C ALA A 47 -6.82 -4.56 -12.77
N GLY A 48 -6.05 -5.64 -12.95
CA GLY A 48 -6.60 -7.00 -13.03
C GLY A 48 -6.52 -7.78 -11.73
N ALA A 49 -6.02 -7.17 -10.67
CA ALA A 49 -5.82 -7.88 -9.41
C ALA A 49 -7.13 -8.08 -8.67
N ASP A 50 -7.28 -9.26 -8.06
CA ASP A 50 -8.40 -9.53 -7.18
C ASP A 50 -8.00 -9.11 -5.76
N LEU A 51 -8.57 -8.01 -5.30
CA LEU A 51 -8.30 -7.47 -3.98
C LEU A 51 -9.25 -8.01 -2.90
N GLY A 52 -10.10 -8.95 -3.27
CA GLY A 52 -10.99 -9.60 -2.32
C GLY A 52 -12.09 -8.69 -1.79
N ALA A 53 -12.59 -9.01 -0.62
CA ALA A 53 -13.71 -8.31 0.01
C ALA A 53 -13.27 -7.42 1.18
N ALA A 54 -12.02 -6.97 1.19
CA ALA A 54 -11.53 -6.08 2.24
C ALA A 54 -12.33 -4.77 2.24
N SER A 55 -12.65 -4.27 3.43
CA SER A 55 -13.37 -3.00 3.56
C SER A 55 -12.46 -1.78 3.48
N ALA A 56 -11.17 -1.98 3.70
CA ALA A 56 -10.16 -0.94 3.62
C ALA A 56 -8.89 -1.48 2.99
N VAL A 57 -8.29 -0.71 2.08
CA VAL A 57 -7.06 -1.07 1.37
C VAL A 57 -6.08 0.08 1.50
N VAL A 58 -4.87 -0.23 1.91
CA VAL A 58 -3.76 0.73 1.98
C VAL A 58 -2.79 0.42 0.86
N PHE A 59 -2.57 1.36 -0.05
CA PHE A 59 -1.57 1.22 -1.11
C PHE A 59 -0.29 1.94 -0.74
N HIS A 60 0.86 1.32 -1.01
CA HIS A 60 2.15 1.97 -0.82
C HIS A 60 3.12 1.69 -1.96
N CYS A 61 4.08 2.58 -2.11
CA CYS A 61 5.24 2.37 -2.98
C CYS A 61 6.51 2.67 -2.16
N LYS A 62 7.60 3.12 -2.79
CA LYS A 62 8.83 3.41 -2.05
C LYS A 62 8.75 4.73 -1.29
N SER A 63 8.53 5.84 -2.01
CA SER A 63 8.54 7.20 -1.45
C SER A 63 7.18 7.86 -1.39
N GLY A 64 6.14 7.21 -1.92
CA GLY A 64 4.80 7.77 -2.03
C GLY A 64 4.52 8.43 -3.39
N ALA A 65 5.53 8.64 -4.23
CA ALA A 65 5.34 9.33 -5.51
C ALA A 65 4.46 8.53 -6.47
N ARG A 66 4.74 7.26 -6.65
CA ARG A 66 3.99 6.41 -7.58
C ARG A 66 2.53 6.25 -7.17
N THR A 67 2.25 6.05 -5.88
CA THR A 67 0.88 5.93 -5.39
C THR A 67 0.12 7.24 -5.50
N ARG A 68 0.78 8.36 -5.18
CA ARG A 68 0.16 9.68 -5.28
C ARG A 68 -0.22 10.02 -6.72
N MET A 69 0.69 9.74 -7.67
CA MET A 69 0.43 10.00 -9.09
C MET A 69 -0.67 9.11 -9.67
N ASN A 70 -0.90 7.95 -9.07
CA ASN A 70 -1.85 6.95 -9.55
C ASN A 70 -3.06 6.78 -8.62
N ALA A 71 -3.27 7.71 -7.70
CA ALA A 71 -4.29 7.57 -6.65
C ALA A 71 -5.70 7.34 -7.22
N GLN A 72 -6.07 8.07 -8.27
CA GLN A 72 -7.39 7.90 -8.91
C GLN A 72 -7.54 6.51 -9.52
N ALA A 73 -6.54 6.03 -10.23
CA ALA A 73 -6.56 4.70 -10.82
C ALA A 73 -6.63 3.62 -9.75
N LEU A 74 -5.87 3.78 -8.66
CA LEU A 74 -5.90 2.83 -7.54
C LEU A 74 -7.27 2.82 -6.86
N SER A 75 -7.88 3.99 -6.70
CA SER A 75 -9.23 4.09 -6.13
C SER A 75 -10.26 3.34 -6.98
N GLY A 76 -10.05 3.28 -8.29
CA GLY A 76 -10.92 2.55 -9.21
C GLY A 76 -10.75 1.04 -9.20
N CYS A 77 -9.73 0.52 -8.52
CA CYS A 77 -9.45 -0.92 -8.49
C CYS A 77 -10.27 -1.69 -7.45
N THR A 78 -10.98 -1.00 -6.58
CA THR A 78 -11.71 -1.63 -5.49
C THR A 78 -12.89 -0.77 -5.05
N ASP A 79 -13.89 -1.42 -4.46
CA ASP A 79 -15.02 -0.71 -3.83
C ASP A 79 -14.73 -0.37 -2.37
N ALA A 80 -13.61 -0.81 -1.83
CA ALA A 80 -13.21 -0.53 -0.45
C ALA A 80 -12.84 0.94 -0.27
N ASP A 81 -12.75 1.38 0.98
CA ASP A 81 -12.10 2.64 1.30
C ASP A 81 -10.61 2.53 0.94
N VAL A 82 -10.09 3.53 0.25
CA VAL A 82 -8.72 3.53 -0.25
C VAL A 82 -7.88 4.54 0.51
N TYR A 83 -6.72 4.09 0.95
CA TYR A 83 -5.76 4.91 1.67
C TYR A 83 -4.42 4.85 0.95
N ILE A 84 -3.79 5.99 0.80
CA ILE A 84 -2.45 6.10 0.20
C ILE A 84 -1.47 6.39 1.33
N LEU A 85 -0.47 5.53 1.49
CA LEU A 85 0.58 5.75 2.49
C LEU A 85 1.56 6.80 1.98
N ASP A 86 1.43 8.01 2.52
CA ASP A 86 2.36 9.09 2.21
C ASP A 86 3.77 8.70 2.67
N GLY A 87 4.74 8.93 1.80
CA GLY A 87 6.12 8.56 2.08
C GLY A 87 6.45 7.09 1.88
N GLY A 88 5.47 6.24 1.60
CA GLY A 88 5.66 4.84 1.26
C GLY A 88 6.41 4.03 2.32
N ILE A 89 7.13 3.00 1.86
CA ILE A 89 7.93 2.16 2.77
C ILE A 89 9.04 2.96 3.46
N ASP A 90 9.54 4.03 2.81
CA ASP A 90 10.56 4.88 3.43
C ASP A 90 10.03 5.53 4.71
N ALA A 91 8.82 6.07 4.68
CA ALA A 91 8.18 6.67 5.86
C ALA A 91 7.85 5.60 6.92
N TRP A 92 7.43 4.43 6.48
CA TRP A 92 7.16 3.30 7.37
C TRP A 92 8.41 2.93 8.17
N LYS A 93 9.55 2.82 7.48
CA LYS A 93 10.84 2.54 8.13
C LYS A 93 11.27 3.67 9.06
N ALA A 94 11.11 4.92 8.62
CA ALA A 94 11.48 6.08 9.43
C ALA A 94 10.66 6.16 10.72
N ALA A 95 9.44 5.65 10.71
CA ALA A 95 8.60 5.58 11.92
C ALA A 95 8.99 4.43 12.85
N GLY A 96 9.95 3.61 12.46
CA GLY A 96 10.43 2.48 13.28
C GLY A 96 9.59 1.21 13.12
N PHE A 97 8.71 1.14 12.14
CA PHE A 97 7.87 -0.04 11.94
C PHE A 97 8.63 -1.13 11.17
N PRO A 98 8.26 -2.40 11.35
CA PRO A 98 9.06 -3.50 10.84
C PRO A 98 9.03 -3.63 9.33
N VAL A 99 10.18 -3.99 8.76
CA VAL A 99 10.31 -4.41 7.37
C VAL A 99 11.07 -5.73 7.32
N LYS A 100 10.84 -6.48 6.26
CA LYS A 100 11.52 -7.74 6.02
C LYS A 100 12.42 -7.59 4.80
N ARG A 101 13.66 -8.08 4.90
CA ARG A 101 14.62 -8.09 3.79
C ARG A 101 14.83 -9.50 3.28
N GLY A 102 15.00 -9.58 1.99
CA GLY A 102 15.19 -10.83 1.30
C GLY A 102 13.90 -11.52 0.98
#